data_0472de4168f049c9e3950301a2048924
#
_entry.id   0472de4168f049c9e3950301a2048924
#
_cell.length_a   1.000
_cell.length_b   1.000
_cell.length_c   1.000
_cell.angle_alpha   90.00
_cell.angle_beta   90.00
_cell.angle_gamma   90.00
#
_symmetry.space_group_name_H-M   'P 1'
#
loop_
_entity.id
_entity.type
_entity.pdbx_description
1 polymer ?
#
loop_
_entity_poly.entity_id
_entity_poly.type
_entity_poly.pdbx_seq_one_letter_code
_entity_poly.pdbx_strand_id
1 'polypeptide(L)'
;MKKFTYSTFFILFTLILMYCKPMKPEGEGVTGTVTWLEGNQMPGIIDEDSETEKNPKGVGVKRTLLIYPLTNVADTKNENGLFTSVSGTPVTTIETEEDGSYQLQLAPGRYSVFTQEENGLFANIFDGDGYIQPITIKENEWNLLDIIINYKAVF
;
A
#
# COMPACT_ATOMS: atom_id res chain seq x y z
N MET A 1 -36.48 -46.27 -4.19
CA MET A 1 -35.09 -46.22 -3.65
C MET A 1 -34.13 -45.33 -4.42
N LYS A 2 -34.59 -44.43 -5.36
CA LYS A 2 -33.72 -43.54 -6.14
C LYS A 2 -33.62 -42.07 -5.59
N LYS A 3 -34.39 -41.74 -4.57
CA LYS A 3 -34.39 -40.33 -4.01
C LYS A 3 -33.33 -40.09 -2.93
N PHE A 4 -32.68 -41.15 -2.40
CA PHE A 4 -31.71 -41.04 -1.31
C PHE A 4 -30.31 -40.70 -1.79
N THR A 5 -29.98 -41.03 -3.01
CA THR A 5 -28.63 -40.82 -3.60
C THR A 5 -28.36 -39.39 -4.03
N TYR A 6 -29.38 -38.62 -4.40
CA TYR A 6 -29.21 -37.21 -4.79
C TYR A 6 -29.00 -36.28 -3.58
N SER A 7 -29.62 -36.63 -2.44
CA SER A 7 -29.47 -35.85 -1.20
C SER A 7 -28.06 -35.93 -0.61
N THR A 8 -27.46 -37.15 -0.64
CA THR A 8 -26.09 -37.34 -0.16
C THR A 8 -25.04 -36.71 -1.08
N PHE A 9 -25.29 -36.70 -2.39
CA PHE A 9 -24.40 -36.02 -3.34
C PHE A 9 -24.45 -34.49 -3.22
N PHE A 10 -25.62 -33.93 -2.95
CA PHE A 10 -25.79 -32.47 -2.75
C PHE A 10 -25.12 -31.99 -1.46
N ILE A 11 -25.20 -32.77 -0.37
CA ILE A 11 -24.54 -32.45 0.90
C ILE A 11 -23.02 -32.53 0.77
N LEU A 12 -22.50 -33.49 0.01
CA LEU A 12 -21.05 -33.62 -0.23
C LEU A 12 -20.51 -32.46 -1.09
N PHE A 13 -21.30 -31.98 -2.07
CA PHE A 13 -20.92 -30.87 -2.93
C PHE A 13 -20.92 -29.53 -2.18
N THR A 14 -21.85 -29.30 -1.23
CA THR A 14 -21.88 -28.09 -0.40
C THR A 14 -20.74 -28.03 0.62
N LEU A 15 -20.21 -29.19 1.08
CA LEU A 15 -19.05 -29.21 1.98
C LEU A 15 -17.73 -28.79 1.30
N ILE A 16 -17.61 -29.01 -0.02
CA ILE A 16 -16.40 -28.65 -0.78
C ILE A 16 -16.26 -27.15 -0.98
N LEU A 17 -17.36 -26.39 -0.98
CA LEU A 17 -17.37 -24.94 -1.20
C LEU A 17 -16.96 -24.11 0.05
N MET A 18 -16.88 -24.72 1.23
CA MET A 18 -16.56 -23.99 2.48
C MET A 18 -15.06 -23.94 2.82
N TYR A 19 -14.14 -24.46 1.97
CA TYR A 19 -12.72 -24.57 2.29
C TYR A 19 -11.82 -23.58 1.53
N CYS A 20 -12.34 -22.43 1.07
CA CYS A 20 -11.48 -21.31 0.65
C CYS A 20 -11.09 -20.47 1.87
N LYS A 21 -10.13 -20.94 2.67
CA LYS A 21 -9.36 -20.03 3.52
C LYS A 21 -8.45 -19.22 2.60
N PRO A 22 -8.44 -17.88 2.71
CA PRO A 22 -7.40 -17.09 2.02
C PRO A 22 -6.05 -17.62 2.52
N MET A 23 -5.25 -18.17 1.60
CA MET A 23 -3.91 -18.65 1.92
C MET A 23 -3.07 -17.41 2.21
N LYS A 24 -2.64 -17.22 3.47
CA LYS A 24 -1.61 -16.24 3.77
C LYS A 24 -0.36 -16.60 2.97
N PRO A 25 0.27 -15.67 2.27
CA PRO A 25 1.54 -15.96 1.61
C PRO A 25 2.55 -16.43 2.66
N GLU A 26 3.31 -17.49 2.34
CA GLU A 26 4.39 -17.96 3.20
C GLU A 26 5.52 -16.93 3.22
N GLY A 27 6.19 -16.80 4.37
CA GLY A 27 7.30 -15.87 4.56
C GLY A 27 6.91 -14.53 5.16
N GLU A 28 7.77 -13.56 4.98
CA GLU A 28 7.65 -12.21 5.54
C GLU A 28 7.82 -11.14 4.47
N GLY A 29 7.23 -9.97 4.72
CA GLY A 29 7.34 -8.85 3.79
C GLY A 29 6.33 -7.75 4.01
N VAL A 30 6.11 -6.97 2.97
CA VAL A 30 5.14 -5.87 2.93
C VAL A 30 4.18 -6.06 1.77
N THR A 31 2.93 -5.71 1.99
CA THR A 31 1.88 -5.64 0.98
C THR A 31 1.05 -4.38 1.19
N GLY A 32 0.39 -3.90 0.17
CA GLY A 32 -0.46 -2.72 0.28
C GLY A 32 -0.86 -2.17 -1.08
N THR A 33 -1.33 -0.92 -1.06
CA THR A 33 -1.79 -0.23 -2.26
C THR A 33 -1.20 1.18 -2.32
N VAL A 34 -0.79 1.60 -3.50
CA VAL A 34 -0.37 2.98 -3.77
C VAL A 34 -1.50 3.70 -4.49
N THR A 35 -1.95 4.81 -3.92
CA THR A 35 -3.02 5.63 -4.49
C THR A 35 -2.56 7.06 -4.73
N TRP A 36 -3.11 7.67 -5.76
CA TRP A 36 -2.89 9.07 -6.11
C TRP A 36 -4.09 9.91 -5.69
N LEU A 37 -3.82 10.98 -4.97
CA LEU A 37 -4.81 11.96 -4.54
C LEU A 37 -4.37 13.34 -4.96
N GLU A 38 -5.17 14.04 -5.76
CA GLU A 38 -4.90 15.42 -6.19
C GLU A 38 -6.14 16.30 -6.14
N GLY A 39 -5.92 17.59 -6.34
CA GLY A 39 -7.00 18.60 -6.36
C GLY A 39 -7.46 19.03 -4.98
N ASN A 40 -8.59 19.73 -4.94
CA ASN A 40 -9.14 20.31 -3.71
C ASN A 40 -9.85 19.24 -2.87
N GLN A 41 -9.31 18.94 -1.70
CA GLN A 41 -9.84 18.02 -0.71
C GLN A 41 -10.59 18.74 0.43
N MET A 42 -10.68 20.08 0.40
CA MET A 42 -11.43 20.82 1.41
C MET A 42 -12.90 20.39 1.43
N PRO A 43 -13.53 20.30 2.61
CA PRO A 43 -14.96 20.08 2.71
C PRO A 43 -15.69 21.23 1.98
N GLY A 44 -16.40 20.89 0.91
CA GLY A 44 -17.29 21.84 0.24
C GLY A 44 -18.62 21.97 0.99
N ILE A 45 -19.35 23.07 0.73
CA ILE A 45 -20.77 23.12 1.08
C ILE A 45 -21.44 22.01 0.26
N ILE A 46 -22.07 21.07 0.95
CA ILE A 46 -22.79 19.97 0.30
C ILE A 46 -24.08 20.60 -0.27
N ASP A 47 -24.06 20.94 -1.55
CA ASP A 47 -25.32 21.11 -2.29
C ASP A 47 -25.90 19.71 -2.46
N GLU A 48 -27.15 19.51 -2.03
CA GLU A 48 -27.84 18.20 -2.01
C GLU A 48 -27.92 17.53 -3.40
N ASP A 49 -27.58 18.24 -4.47
CA ASP A 49 -27.59 17.76 -5.86
C ASP A 49 -26.19 17.40 -6.43
N SER A 50 -25.11 17.48 -5.65
CA SER A 50 -23.78 17.13 -6.15
C SER A 50 -23.37 15.70 -5.77
N GLU A 51 -23.71 14.73 -6.60
CA GLU A 51 -23.27 13.32 -6.52
C GLU A 51 -21.76 13.12 -6.86
N THR A 52 -20.90 14.09 -6.62
CA THR A 52 -19.46 13.87 -6.71
C THR A 52 -18.98 13.22 -5.43
N GLU A 53 -19.05 11.88 -5.37
CA GLU A 53 -18.31 11.12 -4.37
C GLU A 53 -16.81 11.47 -4.48
N LYS A 54 -16.34 12.36 -3.60
CA LYS A 54 -14.91 12.55 -3.43
C LYS A 54 -14.37 11.24 -2.88
N ASN A 55 -13.53 10.55 -3.66
CA ASN A 55 -12.83 9.38 -3.15
C ASN A 55 -11.67 9.86 -2.26
N PRO A 56 -11.83 9.90 -0.92
CA PRO A 56 -10.82 10.44 -0.01
C PRO A 56 -9.56 9.57 0.05
N LYS A 57 -9.61 8.38 -0.54
CA LYS A 57 -8.47 7.43 -0.59
C LYS A 57 -7.67 7.56 -1.88
N GLY A 58 -8.12 8.37 -2.84
CA GLY A 58 -7.46 8.50 -4.14
C GLY A 58 -7.76 7.33 -5.08
N VAL A 59 -7.05 7.31 -6.21
CA VAL A 59 -7.15 6.27 -7.25
C VAL A 59 -5.87 5.45 -7.24
N GLY A 60 -5.98 4.12 -7.32
CA GLY A 60 -4.83 3.23 -7.44
C GLY A 60 -3.97 3.58 -8.65
N VAL A 61 -2.67 3.62 -8.49
CA VAL A 61 -1.75 4.00 -9.57
C VAL A 61 -0.50 3.14 -9.56
N LYS A 62 -0.03 2.83 -10.78
CA LYS A 62 1.26 2.17 -10.96
C LYS A 62 2.40 3.12 -10.59
N ARG A 63 3.29 2.68 -9.69
CA ARG A 63 4.49 3.40 -9.25
C ARG A 63 5.65 2.45 -8.98
N THR A 64 6.85 2.96 -9.08
CA THR A 64 8.04 2.27 -8.56
C THR A 64 8.20 2.60 -7.08
N LEU A 65 8.25 1.58 -6.24
CA LEU A 65 8.62 1.70 -4.84
C LEU A 65 10.11 1.45 -4.66
N LEU A 66 10.75 2.29 -3.86
CA LEU A 66 12.14 2.14 -3.46
C LEU A 66 12.20 1.86 -1.97
N ILE A 67 12.82 0.76 -1.61
CA ILE A 67 12.97 0.33 -0.22
C ILE A 67 14.39 0.67 0.22
N TYR A 68 14.52 1.59 1.12
CA TYR A 68 15.80 1.99 1.72
C TYR A 68 16.00 1.35 3.09
N PRO A 69 17.26 1.22 3.58
CA PRO A 69 17.48 1.07 5.00
C PRO A 69 16.76 2.18 5.74
N LEU A 70 16.39 1.95 7.01
CA LEU A 70 15.68 2.96 7.80
C LEU A 70 16.39 4.32 7.71
N THR A 71 15.72 5.30 7.15
CA THR A 71 16.28 6.61 6.77
C THR A 71 15.66 7.71 7.61
N ASN A 72 16.50 8.57 8.18
CA ASN A 72 16.06 9.75 8.92
C ASN A 72 15.95 10.97 8.00
N VAL A 73 15.07 11.92 8.31
CA VAL A 73 14.91 13.18 7.57
C VAL A 73 16.20 13.99 7.50
N ALA A 74 17.06 13.89 8.52
CA ALA A 74 18.36 14.55 8.57
C ALA A 74 19.33 14.07 7.48
N ASP A 75 19.13 12.86 6.94
CA ASP A 75 19.96 12.25 5.88
C ASP A 75 19.41 12.52 4.47
N THR A 76 18.46 13.47 4.35
CA THR A 76 17.75 13.75 3.10
C THR A 76 17.68 15.23 2.78
N LYS A 77 17.32 15.54 1.53
CA LYS A 77 16.92 16.89 1.11
C LYS A 77 15.51 16.82 0.56
N ASN A 78 14.65 17.71 1.04
CA ASN A 78 13.26 17.81 0.59
C ASN A 78 13.01 19.17 -0.05
N GLU A 79 12.39 19.19 -1.21
CA GLU A 79 11.98 20.38 -1.93
C GLU A 79 10.54 20.17 -2.46
N ASN A 80 9.64 21.08 -2.11
CA ASN A 80 8.24 21.04 -2.56
C ASN A 80 7.50 19.72 -2.24
N GLY A 81 7.80 19.11 -1.08
CA GLY A 81 7.17 17.86 -0.65
C GLY A 81 7.78 16.59 -1.26
N LEU A 82 8.85 16.72 -2.04
CA LEU A 82 9.58 15.60 -2.62
C LEU A 82 11.02 15.55 -2.10
N PHE A 83 11.54 14.35 -1.89
CA PHE A 83 12.93 14.14 -1.52
C PHE A 83 13.79 14.14 -2.80
N THR A 84 14.61 15.17 -2.95
CA THR A 84 15.53 15.32 -4.09
C THR A 84 16.85 14.58 -3.87
N SER A 85 17.14 14.20 -2.62
CA SER A 85 18.30 13.40 -2.25
C SER A 85 17.98 12.57 -1.02
N VAL A 86 18.33 11.28 -1.08
CA VAL A 86 18.28 10.33 0.04
C VAL A 86 19.65 9.69 0.13
N SER A 87 20.24 9.65 1.33
CA SER A 87 21.57 9.05 1.54
C SER A 87 21.51 7.54 1.38
N GLY A 88 22.53 6.99 0.70
CA GLY A 88 22.63 5.55 0.45
C GLY A 88 21.92 5.10 -0.83
N THR A 89 21.73 3.79 -0.93
CA THR A 89 21.07 3.14 -2.07
C THR A 89 19.90 2.29 -1.59
N PRO A 90 18.86 2.13 -2.39
CA PRO A 90 17.77 1.23 -2.04
C PRO A 90 18.25 -0.22 -1.92
N VAL A 91 17.71 -0.93 -0.95
CA VAL A 91 17.94 -2.37 -0.76
C VAL A 91 17.29 -3.14 -1.92
N THR A 92 16.13 -2.68 -2.36
CA THR A 92 15.39 -3.25 -3.48
C THR A 92 14.38 -2.26 -4.02
N THR A 93 13.87 -2.53 -5.20
CA THR A 93 12.79 -1.77 -5.86
C THR A 93 11.73 -2.73 -6.39
N ILE A 94 10.48 -2.27 -6.46
CA ILE A 94 9.37 -3.02 -7.07
C ILE A 94 8.45 -2.04 -7.80
N GLU A 95 7.87 -2.46 -8.92
CA GLU A 95 6.73 -1.77 -9.54
C GLU A 95 5.43 -2.30 -8.97
N THR A 96 4.48 -1.41 -8.67
CA THR A 96 3.11 -1.80 -8.31
C THR A 96 2.33 -2.22 -9.56
N GLU A 97 1.23 -2.92 -9.35
CA GLU A 97 0.28 -3.23 -10.42
C GLU A 97 -0.45 -1.96 -10.89
N GLU A 98 -1.23 -2.05 -11.97
CA GLU A 98 -1.99 -0.92 -12.53
C GLU A 98 -3.02 -0.33 -11.55
N ASP A 99 -3.56 -1.15 -10.65
CA ASP A 99 -4.47 -0.75 -9.58
C ASP A 99 -3.76 -0.24 -8.31
N GLY A 100 -2.43 -0.13 -8.37
CA GLY A 100 -1.57 0.29 -7.27
C GLY A 100 -1.23 -0.80 -6.26
N SER A 101 -1.77 -2.00 -6.38
CA SER A 101 -1.47 -3.09 -5.46
C SER A 101 -0.04 -3.58 -5.58
N TYR A 102 0.55 -4.02 -4.47
CA TYR A 102 1.89 -4.59 -4.45
C TYR A 102 2.07 -5.60 -3.33
N GLN A 103 3.02 -6.50 -3.54
CA GLN A 103 3.47 -7.46 -2.56
C GLN A 103 4.97 -7.68 -2.74
N LEU A 104 5.75 -7.45 -1.69
CA LEU A 104 7.20 -7.55 -1.71
C LEU A 104 7.71 -8.36 -0.53
N GLN A 105 8.42 -9.44 -0.81
CA GLN A 105 9.13 -10.21 0.22
C GLN A 105 10.38 -9.44 0.65
N LEU A 106 10.55 -9.26 1.96
CA LEU A 106 11.67 -8.54 2.57
C LEU A 106 12.16 -9.31 3.79
N ALA A 107 13.47 -9.37 3.95
CA ALA A 107 14.07 -9.91 5.17
C ALA A 107 13.63 -9.13 6.42
N PRO A 108 13.62 -9.76 7.61
CA PRO A 108 13.35 -9.06 8.86
C PRO A 108 14.28 -7.87 9.05
N GLY A 109 13.72 -6.72 9.43
CA GLY A 109 14.47 -5.47 9.57
C GLY A 109 13.56 -4.24 9.61
N ARG A 110 14.17 -3.05 9.69
CA ARG A 110 13.47 -1.77 9.59
C ARG A 110 13.88 -1.05 8.31
N TYR A 111 12.90 -0.54 7.59
CA TYR A 111 13.08 0.08 6.29
C TYR A 111 12.30 1.38 6.17
N SER A 112 12.71 2.21 5.22
CA SER A 112 11.95 3.36 4.74
C SER A 112 11.47 3.09 3.32
N VAL A 113 10.21 3.43 3.02
CA VAL A 113 9.59 3.17 1.72
C VAL A 113 9.27 4.49 1.03
N PHE A 114 9.73 4.63 -0.20
CA PHE A 114 9.46 5.81 -1.03
C PHE A 114 8.79 5.39 -2.33
N THR A 115 7.97 6.29 -2.91
CA THR A 115 7.53 6.18 -4.30
C THR A 115 8.41 7.04 -5.19
N GLN A 116 8.70 6.56 -6.40
CA GLN A 116 9.40 7.33 -7.43
C GLN A 116 8.41 8.26 -8.11
N GLU A 117 8.68 9.55 -8.05
CA GLU A 117 7.94 10.59 -8.76
C GLU A 117 8.84 11.29 -9.79
N GLU A 118 8.25 12.10 -10.66
CA GLU A 118 8.95 12.76 -11.77
C GLU A 118 10.16 13.62 -11.29
N ASN A 119 10.00 14.31 -10.17
CA ASN A 119 11.00 15.27 -9.66
C ASN A 119 11.63 14.85 -8.33
N GLY A 120 11.57 13.57 -7.96
CA GLY A 120 12.17 13.08 -6.72
C GLY A 120 11.44 11.87 -6.16
N LEU A 121 11.65 11.62 -4.88
CA LEU A 121 10.99 10.55 -4.16
C LEU A 121 9.91 11.13 -3.25
N PHE A 122 8.82 10.40 -3.05
CA PHE A 122 7.75 10.82 -2.17
C PHE A 122 7.59 9.84 -1.00
N ALA A 123 7.40 10.41 0.18
CA ALA A 123 6.89 9.77 1.38
C ALA A 123 6.32 10.87 2.29
N ASN A 124 5.26 10.60 3.02
CA ASN A 124 4.55 11.60 3.82
C ASN A 124 4.24 11.18 5.26
N ILE A 125 4.74 10.03 5.69
CA ILE A 125 4.60 9.56 7.07
C ILE A 125 5.97 9.64 7.76
N PHE A 126 5.97 10.16 8.99
CA PHE A 126 7.17 10.28 9.83
C PHE A 126 6.86 9.73 11.21
N ASP A 127 7.80 9.01 11.81
CA ASP A 127 7.67 8.66 13.23
C ASP A 127 8.16 9.80 14.14
N GLY A 128 8.02 9.60 15.46
CA GLY A 128 8.42 10.59 16.46
C GLY A 128 9.92 10.88 16.50
N ASP A 129 10.75 10.02 15.91
CA ASP A 129 12.21 10.14 15.85
C ASP A 129 12.69 10.70 14.52
N GLY A 130 11.77 11.05 13.62
CA GLY A 130 12.06 11.63 12.30
C GLY A 130 12.44 10.61 11.23
N TYR A 131 12.17 9.32 11.42
CA TYR A 131 12.32 8.32 10.35
C TYR A 131 11.18 8.41 9.35
N ILE A 132 11.53 8.31 8.07
CA ILE A 132 10.63 8.52 6.94
C ILE A 132 9.96 7.21 6.57
N GLN A 133 8.62 7.20 6.51
CA GLN A 133 7.77 6.07 6.11
C GLN A 133 8.29 4.73 6.66
N PRO A 134 8.49 4.63 8.01
CA PRO A 134 9.15 3.47 8.60
C PRO A 134 8.23 2.26 8.57
N ILE A 135 8.79 1.12 8.16
CA ILE A 135 8.14 -0.19 8.29
C ILE A 135 9.09 -1.16 8.98
N THR A 136 8.53 -2.01 9.83
CA THR A 136 9.27 -3.07 10.53
C THR A 136 8.79 -4.41 10.04
N ILE A 137 9.67 -5.17 9.40
CA ILE A 137 9.40 -6.55 8.97
C ILE A 137 9.87 -7.51 10.06
N LYS A 138 8.99 -8.41 10.48
CA LYS A 138 9.28 -9.48 11.42
C LYS A 138 9.22 -10.83 10.72
N GLU A 139 9.91 -11.82 11.28
CA GLU A 139 9.90 -13.20 10.76
C GLU A 139 8.47 -13.75 10.66
N ASN A 140 8.14 -14.37 9.53
CA ASN A 140 6.85 -14.98 9.22
C ASN A 140 5.64 -14.03 9.34
N GLU A 141 5.86 -12.72 9.15
CA GLU A 141 4.81 -11.70 9.22
C GLU A 141 4.75 -10.86 7.94
N TRP A 142 3.54 -10.70 7.41
CA TRP A 142 3.24 -9.76 6.33
C TRP A 142 2.65 -8.49 6.92
N ASN A 143 3.26 -7.35 6.60
CA ASN A 143 2.86 -6.04 7.07
C ASN A 143 2.06 -5.33 5.98
N LEU A 144 1.00 -4.61 6.38
CA LEU A 144 0.24 -3.76 5.48
C LEU A 144 0.82 -2.35 5.50
N LEU A 145 1.10 -1.80 4.33
CA LEU A 145 1.50 -0.41 4.14
C LEU A 145 0.80 0.17 2.91
N ASP A 146 -0.28 0.93 3.14
CA ASP A 146 -0.93 1.71 2.09
C ASP A 146 -0.27 3.10 2.00
N ILE A 147 -0.01 3.55 0.78
CA ILE A 147 0.66 4.82 0.50
C ILE A 147 -0.29 5.71 -0.30
N ILE A 148 -0.59 6.90 0.22
CA ILE A 148 -1.38 7.91 -0.47
C ILE A 148 -0.45 9.03 -0.93
N ILE A 149 -0.21 9.11 -2.24
CA ILE A 149 0.59 10.17 -2.85
C ILE A 149 -0.30 11.40 -2.98
N ASN A 150 -0.03 12.43 -2.18
CA ASN A 150 -0.90 13.59 -2.05
C ASN A 150 -0.19 14.96 -2.13
N TYR A 151 1.04 15.02 -2.63
CA TYR A 151 1.79 16.29 -2.70
C TYR A 151 1.20 17.32 -3.68
N LYS A 152 0.22 16.92 -4.51
CA LYS A 152 -0.58 17.82 -5.36
C LYS A 152 -2.00 18.05 -4.85
N ALA A 153 -2.36 17.51 -3.68
CA ALA A 153 -3.63 17.77 -3.06
C ALA A 153 -3.60 19.07 -2.25
N VAL A 154 -4.75 19.75 -2.18
CA VAL A 154 -4.97 20.96 -1.37
C VAL A 154 -6.00 20.62 -0.30
N PHE A 155 -5.65 20.86 0.97
CA PHE A 155 -6.47 20.57 2.15
C PHE A 155 -6.91 21.85 2.86
#